data_143dcf1fb9de79c63d0ba31fc6d9e557
#
_entry.id   143dcf1fb9de79c63d0ba31fc6d9e557
#
_cell.length_a   1.000
_cell.length_b   1.000
_cell.length_c   1.000
_cell.angle_alpha   90.00
_cell.angle_beta   90.00
_cell.angle_gamma   90.00
#
_symmetry.space_group_name_H-M   'P 1'
#
loop_
_entity.id
_entity.type
_entity.pdbx_description
1 polymer ?
#
loop_
_entity_poly.entity_id
_entity_poly.type
_entity_poly.pdbx_seq_one_letter_code
_entity_poly.pdbx_strand_id
1 'polypeptide(L)' 'MAQLKVVYQGKGANLVGKAWRYGAMGGTWEEGPEEGQVVVSLQVQDRNYRPLLASLRDDPNVVEILDDPAKSTETT' A
#
# COMPACT_ATOMS: atom_id res chain seq x y z
N MET A 1 -6.07 -13.55 -4.37
CA MET A 1 -5.32 -12.32 -4.61
C MET A 1 -5.71 -11.29 -3.58
N ALA A 2 -4.74 -10.63 -2.99
CA ALA A 2 -5.00 -9.63 -1.95
C ALA A 2 -5.02 -8.23 -2.53
N GLN A 3 -5.84 -7.37 -1.93
CA GLN A 3 -5.85 -5.95 -2.24
C GLN A 3 -5.29 -5.16 -1.07
N LEU A 4 -4.64 -4.06 -1.38
CA LEU A 4 -3.99 -3.23 -0.39
C LEU A 4 -4.21 -1.77 -0.74
N LYS A 5 -4.67 -0.98 0.22
CA LYS A 5 -4.79 0.47 0.07
C LYS A 5 -3.86 1.17 1.03
N VAL A 6 -3.10 2.11 0.52
CA VAL A 6 -2.05 2.78 1.27
C VAL A 6 -2.14 4.28 1.03
N VAL A 7 -2.09 5.06 2.09
CA VAL A 7 -1.91 6.51 1.98
C VAL A 7 -0.41 6.78 1.95
N TYR A 8 0.05 7.39 0.87
CA TYR A 8 1.46 7.60 0.60
C TYR A 8 1.77 9.08 0.42
N GLN A 9 2.84 9.53 1.04
CA GLN A 9 3.31 10.90 0.91
C GLN A 9 4.27 10.98 -0.27
N GLY A 10 3.83 11.57 -1.39
CA GLY A 10 4.64 11.69 -2.58
C GLY A 10 3.91 11.18 -3.82
N LYS A 11 4.68 10.79 -4.81
CA LYS A 11 4.13 10.36 -6.10
C LYS A 11 3.68 8.90 -6.05
N GLY A 12 2.44 8.65 -6.45
CA GLY A 12 1.89 7.29 -6.48
C GLY A 12 2.71 6.34 -7.34
N ALA A 13 3.28 6.84 -8.43
CA ALA A 13 4.12 6.01 -9.31
C ALA A 13 5.33 5.42 -8.57
N ASN A 14 5.90 6.14 -7.63
CA ASN A 14 7.03 5.64 -6.85
C ASN A 14 6.64 4.44 -6.00
N LEU A 15 5.48 4.49 -5.38
CA LEU A 15 5.00 3.39 -4.57
C LEU A 15 4.61 2.18 -5.44
N VAL A 16 3.95 2.43 -6.56
CA VAL A 16 3.60 1.36 -7.49
C VAL A 16 4.85 0.64 -8.01
N GLY A 17 5.89 1.40 -8.35
CA GLY A 17 7.16 0.83 -8.79
C GLY A 17 7.82 -0.03 -7.72
N LYS A 18 7.77 0.43 -6.48
CA LYS A 18 8.28 -0.35 -5.34
C LYS A 18 7.47 -1.65 -5.17
N ALA A 19 6.15 -1.55 -5.25
CA ALA A 19 5.28 -2.71 -5.09
C ALA A 19 5.51 -3.76 -6.18
N TRP A 20 5.83 -3.33 -7.39
CA TRP A 20 6.15 -4.26 -8.47
C TRP A 20 7.34 -5.14 -8.14
N ARG A 21 8.32 -4.61 -7.44
CA ARG A 21 9.49 -5.38 -7.00
C ARG A 21 9.10 -6.50 -6.03
N TYR A 22 7.97 -6.35 -5.37
CA TYR A 22 7.42 -7.35 -4.46
C TYR A 22 6.30 -8.16 -5.11
N GLY A 23 6.18 -8.09 -6.43
CA GLY A 23 5.25 -8.93 -7.16
C GLY A 23 3.83 -8.40 -7.27
N ALA A 24 3.62 -7.12 -7.02
CA ALA A 24 2.30 -6.53 -7.25
C ALA A 24 1.94 -6.62 -8.73
N MET A 25 0.69 -6.94 -9.00
CA MET A 25 0.20 -7.18 -10.35
C MET A 25 -0.50 -5.98 -10.96
N GLY A 26 -0.79 -4.96 -10.17
CA GLY A 26 -1.42 -3.74 -10.66
C GLY A 26 -1.42 -2.70 -9.57
N GLY A 27 -1.58 -1.45 -9.99
CA GLY A 27 -1.64 -0.36 -9.04
C GLY A 27 -2.22 0.88 -9.67
N THR A 28 -3.08 1.54 -8.94
CA THR A 28 -3.65 2.83 -9.31
C THR A 28 -3.56 3.74 -8.09
N TRP A 29 -3.69 5.04 -8.34
CA TRP A 29 -3.70 5.99 -7.22
C TRP A 29 -4.61 7.16 -7.57
N GLU A 30 -5.07 7.83 -6.51
CA GLU A 30 -5.91 9.02 -6.61
C GLU A 30 -5.50 10.00 -5.52
N GLU A 31 -6.03 11.20 -5.57
CA GLU A 31 -5.71 12.22 -4.56
C GLU A 31 -6.03 11.71 -3.17
N GLY A 32 -5.11 11.96 -2.25
CA GLY A 32 -5.27 11.58 -0.87
C GLY A 32 -6.01 12.63 -0.05
N PRO A 33 -6.15 12.36 1.26
CA PRO A 33 -6.87 13.25 2.16
C PRO A 33 -6.19 14.59 2.38
N GLU A 34 -4.88 14.67 2.18
CA GLU A 34 -4.13 15.89 2.38
C GLU A 34 -3.26 16.18 1.18
N GLU A 35 -2.83 17.45 1.08
CA GLU A 35 -1.97 17.89 -0.01
C GLU A 35 -0.67 17.10 -0.04
N GLY A 36 -0.29 16.67 -1.23
CA GLY A 36 0.93 15.87 -1.42
C GLY A 36 0.78 14.40 -1.12
N GLN A 37 -0.39 13.98 -0.68
CA GLN A 37 -0.67 12.57 -0.40
C GLN A 37 -1.52 11.94 -1.50
N VAL A 38 -1.34 10.64 -1.69
CA VAL A 38 -2.14 9.85 -2.62
C VAL A 38 -2.61 8.58 -1.93
N VAL A 39 -3.75 8.09 -2.35
CA VAL A 39 -4.23 6.78 -1.93
C VAL A 39 -3.93 5.81 -3.06
N VAL A 40 -3.05 4.86 -2.77
CA VAL A 40 -2.59 3.88 -3.76
C VAL A 40 -3.31 2.57 -3.50
N SER A 41 -3.92 2.03 -4.56
CA SER A 41 -4.58 0.73 -4.52
C SER A 41 -3.71 -0.28 -5.26
N LEU A 42 -3.36 -1.37 -4.59
CA LEU A 42 -2.45 -2.38 -5.13
C LEU A 42 -3.14 -3.74 -5.12
N GLN A 43 -2.80 -4.56 -6.10
CA GLN A 43 -3.20 -5.97 -6.13
C GLN A 43 -1.94 -6.82 -6.10
N VAL A 44 -1.92 -7.81 -5.22
CA VAL A 44 -0.75 -8.64 -5.00
C VAL A 44 -1.18 -10.08 -4.70
N GLN A 45 -0.38 -11.02 -5.15
CA GLN A 45 -0.63 -12.42 -4.83
C GLN A 45 -0.44 -12.65 -3.34
N ASP A 46 -1.23 -13.58 -2.79
CA ASP A 46 -1.24 -13.82 -1.34
C ASP A 46 0.16 -14.11 -0.79
N ARG A 47 0.97 -14.86 -1.54
CA ARG A 47 2.32 -15.21 -1.10
C ARG A 47 3.25 -13.99 -1.01
N ASN A 48 2.93 -12.93 -1.74
CA ASN A 48 3.74 -11.70 -1.77
C ASN A 48 3.20 -10.62 -0.85
N TYR A 49 2.02 -10.85 -0.28
CA TYR A 49 1.34 -9.85 0.52
C TYR A 49 2.13 -9.44 1.77
N ARG A 50 2.60 -10.43 2.53
CA ARG A 50 3.33 -10.14 3.78
C ARG A 50 4.66 -9.45 3.57
N PRO A 51 5.51 -9.88 2.59
CA PRO A 51 6.75 -9.16 2.32
C PRO A 51 6.50 -7.72 1.90
N LEU A 52 5.50 -7.50 1.04
CA LEU A 52 5.16 -6.14 0.62
C LEU A 52 4.66 -5.31 1.80
N LEU A 53 3.79 -5.86 2.62
CA LEU A 53 3.26 -5.17 3.79
C LEU A 53 4.37 -4.76 4.75
N ALA A 54 5.32 -5.65 5.01
CA ALA A 54 6.46 -5.35 5.86
C ALA A 54 7.30 -4.21 5.29
N SER A 55 7.54 -4.24 3.98
CA SER A 55 8.29 -3.17 3.31
C SER A 55 7.57 -1.83 3.42
N LEU A 56 6.24 -1.82 3.28
CA LEU A 56 5.45 -0.60 3.41
C LEU A 56 5.48 -0.05 4.82
N ARG A 57 5.44 -0.91 5.83
CA ARG A 57 5.52 -0.48 7.23
C ARG A 57 6.84 0.20 7.56
N ASP A 58 7.91 -0.21 6.88
CA ASP A 58 9.23 0.37 7.08
C ASP A 58 9.49 1.62 6.23
N ASP A 59 8.59 1.95 5.32
CA ASP A 59 8.75 3.09 4.43
C ASP A 59 8.31 4.38 5.14
N PRO A 60 9.21 5.35 5.34
CA PRO A 60 8.84 6.59 6.04
C PRO A 60 7.82 7.44 5.28
N ASN A 61 7.66 7.22 3.97
CA ASN A 61 6.69 7.96 3.17
C ASN A 61 5.30 7.33 3.20
N VAL A 62 5.16 6.14 3.75
CA VAL A 62 3.85 5.52 3.94
C VAL A 62 3.21 6.10 5.19
N VAL A 63 2.10 6.80 4.99
CA VAL A 63 1.40 7.47 6.08
C VAL A 63 0.51 6.50 6.85
N GLU A 64 -0.24 5.69 6.10
CA GLU A 64 -1.17 4.73 6.71
C GLU A 64 -1.45 3.59 5.72
N ILE A 65 -1.64 2.41 6.25
CA ILE A 65 -2.07 1.25 5.48
C ILE A 65 -3.52 0.99 5.86
N LEU A 66 -4.44 1.28 4.93
CA LEU A 66 -5.87 1.26 5.22
C LEU A 66 -6.43 -0.15 5.41
N ASP A 67 -5.86 -1.12 4.69
CA ASP A 67 -6.30 -2.52 4.75
C ASP A 67 -5.34 -3.38 5.54
N ASP A 68 -4.68 -2.81 6.54
CA ASP A 68 -3.74 -3.54 7.39
C ASP A 68 -4.48 -4.65 8.16
N PRO A 69 -4.05 -5.91 8.04
CA PRO A 69 -4.68 -7.02 8.76
C PRO A 69 -4.72 -6.83 10.27
N ALA A 70 -3.73 -6.15 10.83
CA ALA A 70 -3.71 -5.87 12.26
C ALA A 70 -4.89 -4.99 12.67
N LYS A 71 -5.28 -4.03 11.83
CA LYS A 71 -6.46 -3.19 12.09
C LYS A 71 -7.74 -3.98 11.96
N SER A 72 -7.82 -4.86 10.96
CA SER A 72 -9.00 -5.70 10.77
C SER A 72 -9.23 -6.60 11.98
N THR A 73 -8.17 -7.10 12.57
CA THR A 73 -8.24 -7.94 13.76
C THR A 73 -8.81 -7.18 14.96
N GLU A 74 -8.48 -5.91 15.06
CA GLU A 74 -8.96 -5.07 16.17
C GLU A 74 -10.45 -4.79 16.11
N THR A 75 -11.05 -4.83 14.94
CA THR A 75 -12.46 -4.49 14.78
C THR A 75 -13.40 -5.64 15.11
N THR A 76 -12.87 -6.80 15.29
CA THR A 76 -13.68 -7.96 15.66
C THR A 76 -13.62 -8.21 17.15
#